data_2ea9b116bce28f1595b831b4bcabc095
#
_entry.id   2ea9b116bce28f1595b831b4bcabc095
#
_cell.length_a   1.000
_cell.length_b   1.000
_cell.length_c   1.000
_cell.angle_alpha   90.00
_cell.angle_beta   90.00
_cell.angle_gamma   90.00
#
_symmetry.space_group_name_H-M   'P 1'
#
loop_
_entity.id
_entity.type
_entity.pdbx_description
1 polymer ?
#
loop_
_entity_poly.entity_id
_entity_poly.type
_entity_poly.pdbx_seq_one_letter_code
_entity_poly.pdbx_strand_id
1 'polypeptide(L)'
;MTTHSNFYDETTDVELDLIEGDDSGDSLTGHDEDTAYDSELSPELSTEGLELEERQALRRVVGMSTELTDISEVEYRKLLLERVLLVGVWTEGSAEDAENSLAELKLLAETAGSEVLDGVIQRRKKPDPATFIGSGKVADLRNLVASLGADTVIADGELAPAQLRNLEDKLKVKVVDRTALILDIFAQHAKSKEGKAQVELAQLQYMKQRLRGWGGNLSRQAGGRVGAAGGGIGGRGPGETKIETDRRRINTKISKLRRELKGMKGTRSTMRQERRRHAIPSVAIAGYTNAGKSSLLNKITGAGVLVENALFATLDPTTRRTTTSDGRVYTFTDTVGFVRHLPHDIVEAFRSTLEEVADADLLLHVVDGSHADPFAQIQAVREVLNEIGAADVPEIIVINKADLADPMALAPILHREPRAIVVSARTGEGIDKLKSLVEASLPQPDVALDLLLPYERGDLVSRIHSEGSVDQLEHTADGTRVTARVHPDLAGDLTPYQVATAQ
;
A
#
# COMPACT_ATOMS: atom_id res chain seq x y z
N MET A 1 -28.77 -4.61 -54.41
CA MET A 1 -27.70 -5.29 -55.18
C MET A 1 -26.75 -5.77 -54.09
N THR A 2 -27.05 -6.97 -53.54
CA THR A 2 -26.52 -8.30 -53.80
C THR A 2 -25.02 -8.34 -53.96
N THR A 3 -24.29 -8.96 -53.06
CA THR A 3 -24.03 -10.41 -53.02
C THR A 3 -23.37 -10.87 -51.72
N HIS A 4 -23.85 -12.01 -51.28
CA HIS A 4 -23.28 -12.96 -50.32
C HIS A 4 -21.90 -13.50 -50.68
N SER A 5 -21.10 -13.93 -49.72
CA SER A 5 -20.36 -15.19 -49.80
C SER A 5 -20.01 -15.71 -48.40
N ASN A 6 -20.57 -16.89 -48.07
CA ASN A 6 -20.16 -17.86 -47.08
C ASN A 6 -18.83 -18.52 -47.47
N PHE A 7 -18.05 -19.02 -46.51
CA PHE A 7 -17.36 -20.33 -46.60
C PHE A 7 -16.85 -20.80 -45.23
N TYR A 8 -17.44 -21.93 -44.77
CA TYR A 8 -16.90 -23.19 -44.19
C TYR A 8 -15.89 -23.09 -43.02
N ASP A 9 -16.14 -23.51 -41.81
CA ASP A 9 -16.33 -24.82 -41.19
C ASP A 9 -15.22 -25.84 -41.49
N GLU A 10 -14.39 -26.13 -40.47
CA GLU A 10 -13.59 -27.35 -40.36
C GLU A 10 -13.42 -27.74 -38.88
N THR A 11 -14.20 -28.73 -38.49
CA THR A 11 -14.05 -29.59 -37.33
C THR A 11 -12.91 -30.58 -37.53
N THR A 12 -12.03 -30.76 -36.57
CA THR A 12 -11.17 -31.91 -36.47
C THR A 12 -11.30 -32.54 -35.09
N ASP A 13 -12.00 -33.70 -35.12
CA ASP A 13 -11.99 -34.72 -34.08
C ASP A 13 -10.57 -35.29 -33.95
N VAL A 14 -10.14 -35.55 -32.71
CA VAL A 14 -9.03 -36.48 -32.44
C VAL A 14 -9.49 -37.51 -31.42
N GLU A 15 -9.44 -38.73 -31.89
CA GLU A 15 -9.82 -39.98 -31.26
C GLU A 15 -9.04 -40.28 -29.98
N LEU A 16 -9.76 -40.94 -29.08
CA LEU A 16 -9.26 -41.69 -27.92
C LEU A 16 -8.69 -43.02 -28.35
N ASP A 17 -7.43 -43.28 -28.09
CA ASP A 17 -6.86 -44.63 -28.12
C ASP A 17 -6.88 -45.26 -26.72
N LEU A 18 -7.69 -46.29 -26.61
CA LEU A 18 -7.70 -47.31 -25.56
C LEU A 18 -6.58 -48.33 -25.85
N ILE A 19 -5.74 -48.57 -24.87
CA ILE A 19 -4.86 -49.75 -24.87
C ILE A 19 -5.32 -50.68 -23.77
N GLU A 20 -5.91 -51.78 -24.18
CA GLU A 20 -6.09 -53.04 -23.46
C GLU A 20 -4.80 -53.86 -23.51
N GLY A 21 -4.63 -54.71 -22.51
CA GLY A 21 -3.71 -55.86 -22.55
C GLY A 21 -2.95 -55.99 -21.21
N ASP A 22 -2.83 -57.07 -20.63
CA ASP A 22 -3.28 -58.44 -20.75
C ASP A 22 -2.83 -59.17 -19.48
N ASP A 23 -3.56 -60.19 -19.19
CA ASP A 23 -3.55 -61.16 -18.12
C ASP A 23 -2.31 -62.08 -18.14
N SER A 24 -1.82 -62.45 -16.95
CA SER A 24 -1.26 -63.77 -16.62
C SER A 24 -0.73 -63.75 -15.18
N GLY A 25 -1.30 -64.34 -14.17
CA GLY A 25 -1.44 -65.82 -14.03
C GLY A 25 -0.21 -66.38 -13.34
N ASP A 26 -0.24 -66.59 -12.01
CA ASP A 26 0.11 -67.89 -11.48
C ASP A 26 -0.34 -68.14 -10.05
N SER A 27 -0.86 -69.27 -9.83
CA SER A 27 -1.37 -69.95 -8.64
C SER A 27 -0.24 -70.45 -7.75
N LEU A 28 -0.48 -70.60 -6.44
CA LEU A 28 -0.26 -71.86 -5.68
C LEU A 28 -0.65 -71.71 -4.21
N THR A 29 -1.75 -72.38 -3.85
CA THR A 29 -1.94 -73.37 -2.75
C THR A 29 -1.37 -73.02 -1.34
N GLY A 30 -2.19 -73.00 -0.34
CA GLY A 30 -2.73 -74.07 0.36
C GLY A 30 -2.81 -73.87 1.87
N HIS A 31 -3.85 -74.41 2.40
CA HIS A 31 -4.14 -74.93 3.74
C HIS A 31 -4.94 -74.07 4.74
N ASP A 32 -6.09 -74.63 4.89
CA ASP A 32 -7.06 -74.69 5.98
C ASP A 32 -6.57 -74.32 7.38
N GLU A 33 -7.37 -73.62 8.12
CA GLU A 33 -7.98 -74.10 9.37
C GLU A 33 -9.10 -73.17 9.83
N ASP A 34 -10.23 -73.80 10.05
CA ASP A 34 -11.44 -73.33 10.71
C ASP A 34 -11.18 -72.60 12.03
N THR A 35 -11.79 -71.45 12.22
CA THR A 35 -12.50 -71.14 13.47
C THR A 35 -13.60 -70.12 13.21
N ALA A 36 -14.80 -70.60 13.37
CA ALA A 36 -15.99 -69.76 13.52
C ALA A 36 -15.89 -68.94 14.79
N TYR A 37 -16.10 -67.63 14.71
CA TYR A 37 -16.68 -66.85 15.80
C TYR A 37 -17.41 -65.59 15.27
N ASP A 38 -18.67 -65.64 15.58
CA ASP A 38 -19.55 -64.54 15.98
C ASP A 38 -19.65 -63.28 15.14
N SER A 39 -20.80 -63.19 14.50
CA SER A 39 -21.42 -61.98 14.05
C SER A 39 -21.76 -61.08 15.25
N GLU A 40 -20.91 -60.15 15.61
CA GLU A 40 -21.32 -59.01 16.41
C GLU A 40 -21.64 -57.84 15.47
N LEU A 41 -22.86 -57.40 15.60
CA LEU A 41 -23.45 -56.19 15.01
C LEU A 41 -22.52 -55.00 15.15
N SER A 42 -22.11 -54.43 14.04
CA SER A 42 -21.63 -53.04 14.03
C SER A 42 -22.74 -52.14 14.55
N PRO A 43 -22.50 -51.30 15.57
CA PRO A 43 -23.49 -50.33 15.98
C PRO A 43 -23.66 -49.33 14.84
N GLU A 44 -24.87 -49.23 14.30
CA GLU A 44 -25.27 -48.13 13.47
C GLU A 44 -24.93 -46.84 14.23
N LEU A 45 -23.92 -46.12 13.74
CA LEU A 45 -23.63 -44.79 14.20
C LEU A 45 -24.88 -43.94 13.95
N SER A 46 -25.59 -43.63 15.06
CA SER A 46 -26.74 -42.73 15.02
C SER A 46 -26.30 -41.42 14.38
N THR A 47 -27.18 -40.81 13.59
CA THR A 47 -26.95 -39.51 12.98
C THR A 47 -26.45 -38.44 14.01
N GLU A 48 -26.82 -38.59 15.27
CA GLU A 48 -26.30 -37.79 16.39
C GLU A 48 -24.81 -38.04 16.71
N GLY A 49 -24.31 -39.25 16.53
CA GLY A 49 -22.89 -39.57 16.71
C GLY A 49 -22.02 -38.94 15.62
N LEU A 50 -22.47 -39.00 14.37
CA LEU A 50 -21.78 -38.35 13.25
C LEU A 50 -21.80 -36.83 13.35
N GLU A 51 -22.92 -36.22 13.77
CA GLU A 51 -22.99 -34.79 14.06
C GLU A 51 -22.09 -34.38 15.25
N LEU A 52 -21.90 -35.24 16.22
CA LEU A 52 -21.00 -34.96 17.36
C LEU A 52 -19.53 -35.08 16.96
N GLU A 53 -19.18 -36.03 16.10
CA GLU A 53 -17.83 -36.15 15.53
C GLU A 53 -17.52 -35.02 14.56
N GLU A 54 -18.44 -34.60 13.71
CA GLU A 54 -18.28 -33.43 12.86
C GLU A 54 -18.16 -32.14 13.69
N ARG A 55 -18.96 -31.97 14.76
CA ARG A 55 -18.79 -30.83 15.69
C ARG A 55 -17.45 -30.88 16.44
N GLN A 56 -16.92 -32.05 16.76
CA GLN A 56 -15.59 -32.19 17.39
C GLN A 56 -14.45 -32.01 16.36
N ALA A 57 -14.62 -32.43 15.13
CA ALA A 57 -13.68 -32.19 14.04
C ALA A 57 -13.59 -30.70 13.68
N LEU A 58 -14.73 -29.99 13.67
CA LEU A 58 -14.78 -28.53 13.50
C LEU A 58 -14.17 -27.77 14.68
N ARG A 59 -14.14 -28.35 15.90
CA ARG A 59 -13.45 -27.80 17.07
C ARG A 59 -11.93 -27.92 17.01
N ARG A 60 -11.38 -28.76 16.15
CA ARG A 60 -9.94 -28.89 15.86
C ARG A 60 -9.50 -28.06 14.65
N VAL A 61 -10.11 -26.91 14.37
CA VAL A 61 -9.50 -25.91 13.54
C VAL A 61 -8.29 -25.36 14.28
N VAL A 62 -7.13 -25.75 13.80
CA VAL A 62 -5.79 -25.37 14.20
C VAL A 62 -5.73 -23.87 14.45
N GLY A 63 -5.38 -23.46 15.67
CA GLY A 63 -5.17 -22.05 15.98
C GLY A 63 -5.96 -21.50 17.19
N MET A 64 -6.71 -22.34 17.94
CA MET A 64 -7.25 -22.00 19.26
C MET A 64 -6.48 -22.68 20.41
N SER A 65 -5.17 -22.75 20.28
CA SER A 65 -4.32 -22.95 21.45
C SER A 65 -4.22 -21.62 22.17
N THR A 66 -4.76 -21.54 23.38
CA THR A 66 -4.57 -20.40 24.30
C THR A 66 -3.17 -20.36 24.91
N GLU A 67 -2.24 -21.12 24.37
CA GLU A 67 -0.82 -20.94 24.60
C GLU A 67 -0.31 -19.92 23.60
N LEU A 68 -0.16 -18.68 24.06
CA LEU A 68 0.63 -17.65 23.43
C LEU A 68 2.09 -18.13 23.42
N THR A 69 2.43 -18.94 22.46
CA THR A 69 3.80 -19.18 22.06
C THR A 69 4.36 -17.82 21.66
N ASP A 70 5.43 -17.47 22.31
CA ASP A 70 6.36 -16.37 22.12
C ASP A 70 5.85 -15.18 21.25
N ILE A 71 5.60 -14.04 21.89
CA ILE A 71 5.17 -12.79 21.22
C ILE A 71 6.28 -12.23 20.29
N SER A 72 7.37 -12.92 20.08
CA SER A 72 8.30 -12.66 18.97
C SER A 72 7.66 -12.91 17.61
N GLU A 73 6.60 -13.71 17.55
CA GLU A 73 5.71 -13.94 16.44
C GLU A 73 4.28 -13.57 16.85
N VAL A 74 4.00 -12.29 17.02
CA VAL A 74 2.66 -11.81 16.77
C VAL A 74 2.49 -11.94 15.26
N GLU A 75 2.16 -13.12 14.80
CA GLU A 75 1.55 -13.30 13.51
C GLU A 75 0.28 -12.45 13.54
N TYR A 76 0.40 -11.27 12.95
CA TYR A 76 -0.76 -10.61 12.38
C TYR A 76 -1.36 -11.69 11.48
N ARG A 77 -2.42 -12.36 11.94
CA ARG A 77 -3.11 -13.36 11.14
C ARG A 77 -3.36 -12.71 9.80
N LYS A 78 -2.69 -13.21 8.75
CA LYS A 78 -3.06 -12.85 7.38
C LYS A 78 -4.57 -12.93 7.35
N LEU A 79 -5.21 -11.78 7.13
CA LEU A 79 -6.63 -11.74 6.90
C LEU A 79 -6.85 -12.48 5.57
N LEU A 80 -7.02 -13.80 5.63
CA LEU A 80 -7.57 -14.56 4.52
C LEU A 80 -9.04 -14.13 4.41
N LEU A 81 -9.23 -12.97 3.79
CA LEU A 81 -10.54 -12.40 3.51
C LEU A 81 -11.03 -13.09 2.25
N GLU A 82 -11.70 -14.23 2.39
CA GLU A 82 -12.20 -14.97 1.24
C GLU A 82 -13.42 -14.29 0.64
N ARG A 83 -14.49 -14.06 1.43
CA ARG A 83 -15.76 -13.48 0.96
C ARG A 83 -16.22 -12.40 1.89
N VAL A 84 -16.33 -11.17 1.38
CA VAL A 84 -16.54 -10.01 2.25
C VAL A 84 -17.79 -9.21 1.89
N LEU A 85 -18.42 -8.64 2.93
CA LEU A 85 -19.45 -7.62 2.83
C LEU A 85 -18.90 -6.28 3.28
N LEU A 86 -19.18 -5.23 2.52
CA LEU A 86 -18.78 -3.87 2.86
C LEU A 86 -19.90 -3.14 3.60
N VAL A 87 -19.54 -2.33 4.59
CA VAL A 87 -20.49 -1.49 5.32
C VAL A 87 -19.93 -0.09 5.52
N GLY A 88 -20.70 0.92 5.09
CA GLY A 88 -20.37 2.33 5.22
C GLY A 88 -21.39 3.10 6.07
N VAL A 89 -20.91 4.14 6.77
CA VAL A 89 -21.76 5.15 7.43
C VAL A 89 -21.47 6.49 6.79
N TRP A 90 -22.48 7.06 6.19
CA TRP A 90 -22.41 8.37 5.57
C TRP A 90 -22.94 9.43 6.53
N THR A 91 -22.09 10.38 6.90
CA THR A 91 -22.40 11.46 7.87
C THR A 91 -22.52 12.82 7.21
N GLU A 92 -21.65 13.12 6.25
CA GLU A 92 -21.52 14.41 5.56
C GLU A 92 -21.37 14.18 4.05
N GLY A 93 -21.53 15.20 3.25
CA GLY A 93 -21.42 15.13 1.80
C GLY A 93 -22.64 14.57 1.08
N SER A 94 -22.49 14.17 -0.17
CA SER A 94 -23.52 13.61 -1.02
C SER A 94 -23.66 12.08 -0.87
N ALA A 95 -24.73 11.51 -1.39
CA ALA A 95 -24.84 10.05 -1.49
C ALA A 95 -23.76 9.46 -2.42
N GLU A 96 -23.44 10.19 -3.48
CA GLU A 96 -22.40 9.82 -4.44
C GLU A 96 -21.03 9.77 -3.80
N ASP A 97 -20.70 10.68 -2.87
CA ASP A 97 -19.45 10.63 -2.11
C ASP A 97 -19.33 9.36 -1.27
N ALA A 98 -20.44 8.91 -0.68
CA ALA A 98 -20.47 7.69 0.11
C ALA A 98 -20.36 6.43 -0.76
N GLU A 99 -20.97 6.43 -1.93
CA GLU A 99 -20.86 5.35 -2.93
C GLU A 99 -19.42 5.29 -3.47
N ASN A 100 -18.81 6.42 -3.77
CA ASN A 100 -17.41 6.50 -4.20
C ASN A 100 -16.43 6.00 -3.11
N SER A 101 -16.70 6.32 -1.82
CA SER A 101 -15.91 5.80 -0.70
C SER A 101 -16.01 4.28 -0.59
N LEU A 102 -17.23 3.74 -0.75
CA LEU A 102 -17.45 2.29 -0.71
C LEU A 102 -16.83 1.58 -1.93
N ALA A 103 -16.85 2.21 -3.11
CA ALA A 103 -16.18 1.71 -4.30
C ALA A 103 -14.65 1.67 -4.12
N GLU A 104 -14.07 2.67 -3.46
CA GLU A 104 -12.65 2.66 -3.08
C GLU A 104 -12.35 1.53 -2.08
N LEU A 105 -13.21 1.33 -1.06
CA LEU A 105 -13.08 0.24 -0.10
C LEU A 105 -13.15 -1.13 -0.78
N LYS A 106 -13.99 -1.27 -1.81
CA LYS A 106 -14.05 -2.48 -2.65
C LYS A 106 -12.70 -2.75 -3.31
N LEU A 107 -12.10 -1.76 -3.96
CA LEU A 107 -10.79 -1.91 -4.59
C LEU A 107 -9.68 -2.25 -3.56
N LEU A 108 -9.76 -1.69 -2.35
CA LEU A 108 -8.86 -2.07 -1.25
C LEU A 108 -9.04 -3.54 -0.86
N ALA A 109 -10.26 -4.01 -0.69
CA ALA A 109 -10.57 -5.39 -0.34
C ALA A 109 -10.11 -6.37 -1.43
N GLU A 110 -10.36 -6.07 -2.70
CA GLU A 110 -9.90 -6.84 -3.85
C GLU A 110 -8.35 -6.87 -3.91
N THR A 111 -7.68 -5.76 -3.63
CA THR A 111 -6.22 -5.69 -3.54
C THR A 111 -5.67 -6.58 -2.42
N ALA A 112 -6.38 -6.70 -1.30
CA ALA A 112 -6.04 -7.62 -0.21
C ALA A 112 -6.31 -9.10 -0.54
N GLY A 113 -6.89 -9.40 -1.70
CA GLY A 113 -7.20 -10.76 -2.16
C GLY A 113 -8.59 -11.26 -1.76
N SER A 114 -9.53 -10.35 -1.43
CA SER A 114 -10.90 -10.70 -1.03
C SER A 114 -11.86 -10.61 -2.20
N GLU A 115 -12.90 -11.46 -2.19
CA GLU A 115 -14.06 -11.36 -3.07
C GLU A 115 -15.14 -10.52 -2.40
N VAL A 116 -15.48 -9.37 -2.98
CA VAL A 116 -16.54 -8.50 -2.46
C VAL A 116 -17.90 -8.97 -3.00
N LEU A 117 -18.79 -9.38 -2.08
CA LEU A 117 -20.10 -9.89 -2.43
C LEU A 117 -21.13 -8.79 -2.60
N ASP A 118 -21.13 -7.81 -1.69
CA ASP A 118 -22.08 -6.69 -1.70
C ASP A 118 -21.62 -5.57 -0.78
N GLY A 119 -22.31 -4.42 -0.82
CA GLY A 119 -22.05 -3.26 0.01
C GLY A 119 -23.31 -2.58 0.55
N VAL A 120 -23.26 -2.13 1.81
CA VAL A 120 -24.38 -1.46 2.48
C VAL A 120 -23.95 -0.12 3.03
N ILE A 121 -24.71 0.93 2.74
CA ILE A 121 -24.48 2.28 3.25
C ILE A 121 -25.66 2.71 4.12
N GLN A 122 -25.36 3.35 5.25
CA GLN A 122 -26.36 3.95 6.11
C GLN A 122 -26.09 5.43 6.32
N ARG A 123 -27.08 6.29 6.05
CA ARG A 123 -27.04 7.70 6.40
C ARG A 123 -27.29 7.90 7.89
N ARG A 124 -26.37 8.60 8.58
CA ARG A 124 -26.50 8.97 9.99
C ARG A 124 -25.85 10.32 10.24
N LYS A 125 -26.30 11.03 11.30
CA LYS A 125 -25.64 12.27 11.74
C LYS A 125 -24.26 12.02 12.38
N LYS A 126 -24.09 10.85 13.02
CA LYS A 126 -22.83 10.36 13.61
C LYS A 126 -22.85 8.82 13.60
N PRO A 127 -21.71 8.17 13.50
CA PRO A 127 -21.62 6.73 13.71
C PRO A 127 -22.21 6.32 15.07
N ASP A 128 -22.80 5.15 15.12
CA ASP A 128 -23.35 4.62 16.38
C ASP A 128 -22.19 4.29 17.34
N PRO A 129 -22.20 4.78 18.59
CA PRO A 129 -21.11 4.56 19.52
C PRO A 129 -20.94 3.09 19.93
N ALA A 130 -21.98 2.27 19.80
CA ALA A 130 -21.94 0.86 20.18
C ALA A 130 -21.62 -0.06 19.00
N THR A 131 -22.13 0.23 17.81
CA THR A 131 -22.10 -0.69 16.66
C THR A 131 -21.75 -0.03 15.33
N PHE A 132 -21.26 1.22 15.32
CA PHE A 132 -20.93 1.98 14.12
C PHE A 132 -22.16 2.27 13.24
N ILE A 133 -22.94 1.25 12.89
CA ILE A 133 -24.24 1.33 12.20
C ILE A 133 -25.40 1.17 13.21
N GLY A 134 -26.61 1.64 12.86
CA GLY A 134 -27.78 1.51 13.73
C GLY A 134 -28.18 0.07 13.96
N SER A 135 -28.78 -0.21 15.14
CA SER A 135 -29.13 -1.57 15.58
C SER A 135 -30.02 -2.33 14.60
N GLY A 136 -31.00 -1.67 13.96
CA GLY A 136 -31.82 -2.27 12.91
C GLY A 136 -31.01 -2.69 11.70
N LYS A 137 -30.04 -1.86 11.28
CA LYS A 137 -29.18 -2.17 10.16
C LYS A 137 -28.18 -3.30 10.46
N VAL A 138 -27.78 -3.48 11.73
CA VAL A 138 -26.99 -4.65 12.13
C VAL A 138 -27.77 -5.95 11.94
N ALA A 139 -29.07 -5.95 12.21
CA ALA A 139 -29.92 -7.12 11.97
C ALA A 139 -30.04 -7.43 10.46
N ASP A 140 -30.26 -6.40 9.64
CA ASP A 140 -30.29 -6.53 8.18
C ASP A 140 -28.95 -7.07 7.65
N LEU A 141 -27.83 -6.50 8.12
CA LEU A 141 -26.49 -6.92 7.73
C LEU A 141 -26.22 -8.38 8.13
N ARG A 142 -26.68 -8.80 9.32
CA ARG A 142 -26.55 -10.20 9.77
C ARG A 142 -27.32 -11.16 8.85
N ASN A 143 -28.53 -10.79 8.44
CA ASN A 143 -29.30 -11.59 7.50
C ASN A 143 -28.61 -11.68 6.13
N LEU A 144 -28.02 -10.57 5.67
CA LEU A 144 -27.27 -10.51 4.42
C LEU A 144 -26.00 -11.37 4.49
N VAL A 145 -25.23 -11.30 5.59
CA VAL A 145 -24.08 -12.18 5.85
C VAL A 145 -24.47 -13.64 5.75
N ALA A 146 -25.56 -14.04 6.39
CA ALA A 146 -26.03 -15.42 6.38
C ALA A 146 -26.52 -15.86 5.00
N SER A 147 -27.23 -15.01 4.24
CA SER A 147 -27.79 -15.32 2.93
C SER A 147 -26.72 -15.42 1.84
N LEU A 148 -25.69 -14.58 1.89
CA LEU A 148 -24.60 -14.58 0.91
C LEU A 148 -23.44 -15.48 1.32
N GLY A 149 -23.40 -15.95 2.57
CA GLY A 149 -22.32 -16.74 3.12
C GLY A 149 -21.01 -15.96 3.17
N ALA A 150 -21.06 -14.70 3.65
CA ALA A 150 -19.89 -13.89 3.85
C ALA A 150 -19.13 -14.32 5.11
N ASP A 151 -17.80 -14.38 5.02
CA ASP A 151 -16.91 -14.76 6.12
C ASP A 151 -16.47 -13.56 6.96
N THR A 152 -16.45 -12.39 6.35
CA THR A 152 -15.94 -11.15 6.96
C THR A 152 -16.78 -9.94 6.55
N VAL A 153 -16.91 -8.98 7.44
CA VAL A 153 -17.49 -7.67 7.17
C VAL A 153 -16.41 -6.61 7.28
N ILE A 154 -16.29 -5.75 6.26
CA ILE A 154 -15.33 -4.63 6.25
C ILE A 154 -16.09 -3.33 6.42
N ALA A 155 -15.72 -2.54 7.44
CA ALA A 155 -16.30 -1.23 7.71
C ALA A 155 -15.50 -0.11 7.04
N ASP A 156 -16.23 0.81 6.36
CA ASP A 156 -15.66 2.00 5.75
C ASP A 156 -15.44 3.11 6.78
N GLY A 157 -14.45 2.93 7.60
CA GLY A 157 -14.07 3.86 8.66
C GLY A 157 -13.27 3.17 9.75
N GLU A 158 -12.76 3.95 10.69
CA GLU A 158 -12.07 3.42 11.85
C GLU A 158 -13.08 3.01 12.93
N LEU A 159 -12.96 1.78 13.42
CA LEU A 159 -13.83 1.25 14.47
C LEU A 159 -13.15 1.37 15.83
N ALA A 160 -13.87 1.93 16.80
CA ALA A 160 -13.45 1.82 18.19
C ALA A 160 -13.45 0.33 18.63
N PRO A 161 -12.55 -0.07 19.55
CA PRO A 161 -12.44 -1.48 20.00
C PRO A 161 -13.73 -2.07 20.53
N ALA A 162 -14.62 -1.23 21.09
CA ALA A 162 -15.94 -1.65 21.57
C ALA A 162 -16.92 -1.88 20.41
N GLN A 163 -16.90 -1.00 19.39
CA GLN A 163 -17.73 -1.14 18.20
C GLN A 163 -17.40 -2.43 17.43
N LEU A 164 -16.12 -2.67 17.20
CA LEU A 164 -15.64 -3.87 16.51
C LEU A 164 -16.17 -5.14 17.19
N ARG A 165 -15.97 -5.28 18.51
CA ARG A 165 -16.44 -6.45 19.26
C ARG A 165 -17.95 -6.59 19.25
N ASN A 166 -18.68 -5.50 19.45
CA ASN A 166 -20.14 -5.53 19.45
C ASN A 166 -20.69 -5.94 18.08
N LEU A 167 -20.02 -5.55 16.99
CA LEU A 167 -20.36 -5.98 15.64
C LEU A 167 -20.08 -7.46 15.45
N GLU A 168 -18.87 -7.96 15.81
CA GLU A 168 -18.53 -9.37 15.74
C GLU A 168 -19.49 -10.25 16.56
N ASP A 169 -19.82 -9.81 17.79
CA ASP A 169 -20.77 -10.51 18.66
C ASP A 169 -22.18 -10.61 18.06
N LYS A 170 -22.62 -9.59 17.32
CA LYS A 170 -23.93 -9.56 16.71
C LYS A 170 -23.97 -10.24 15.35
N LEU A 171 -22.97 -10.06 14.52
CA LEU A 171 -22.89 -10.60 13.16
C LEU A 171 -22.42 -12.05 13.14
N LYS A 172 -21.66 -12.49 14.13
CA LYS A 172 -21.05 -13.84 14.26
C LYS A 172 -20.03 -14.16 13.15
N VAL A 173 -19.51 -13.13 12.50
CA VAL A 173 -18.41 -13.19 11.55
C VAL A 173 -17.33 -12.19 11.97
N LYS A 174 -16.17 -12.29 11.39
CA LYS A 174 -15.07 -11.37 11.59
C LYS A 174 -15.43 -9.99 11.08
N VAL A 175 -15.02 -8.96 11.81
CA VAL A 175 -15.17 -7.57 11.39
C VAL A 175 -13.79 -6.92 11.29
N VAL A 176 -13.57 -6.23 10.19
CA VAL A 176 -12.32 -5.51 9.89
C VAL A 176 -12.67 -4.06 9.59
N ASP A 177 -11.87 -3.14 10.05
CA ASP A 177 -12.02 -1.74 9.68
C ASP A 177 -11.04 -1.35 8.54
N ARG A 178 -11.28 -0.19 7.94
CA ARG A 178 -10.47 0.33 6.82
C ARG A 178 -8.98 0.41 7.18
N THR A 179 -8.65 0.78 8.42
CA THR A 179 -7.26 0.87 8.91
C THR A 179 -6.57 -0.49 8.93
N ALA A 180 -7.23 -1.53 9.44
CA ALA A 180 -6.68 -2.88 9.47
C ALA A 180 -6.49 -3.44 8.05
N LEU A 181 -7.44 -3.17 7.15
CA LEU A 181 -7.34 -3.57 5.75
C LEU A 181 -6.13 -2.94 5.04
N ILE A 182 -5.93 -1.63 5.21
CA ILE A 182 -4.77 -0.92 4.64
C ILE A 182 -3.46 -1.47 5.21
N LEU A 183 -3.41 -1.74 6.52
CA LEU A 183 -2.23 -2.32 7.17
C LEU A 183 -1.91 -3.73 6.65
N ASP A 184 -2.92 -4.52 6.29
CA ASP A 184 -2.73 -5.84 5.70
C ASP A 184 -2.16 -5.73 4.27
N ILE A 185 -2.71 -4.84 3.44
CA ILE A 185 -2.16 -4.55 2.11
C ILE A 185 -0.70 -4.10 2.20
N PHE A 186 -0.38 -3.22 3.16
CA PHE A 186 0.99 -2.77 3.37
C PHE A 186 1.93 -3.90 3.80
N ALA A 187 1.45 -4.83 4.64
CA ALA A 187 2.25 -5.99 5.04
C ALA A 187 2.59 -6.92 3.86
N GLN A 188 1.68 -7.02 2.89
CA GLN A 188 1.89 -7.81 1.68
C GLN A 188 2.88 -7.14 0.71
N HIS A 189 2.87 -5.79 0.61
CA HIS A 189 3.68 -5.03 -0.34
C HIS A 189 5.03 -4.56 0.19
N ALA A 190 5.28 -4.58 1.51
CA ALA A 190 6.56 -4.20 2.11
C ALA A 190 7.69 -5.17 1.72
N LYS A 191 8.63 -4.72 0.91
CA LYS A 191 9.78 -5.52 0.44
C LYS A 191 11.06 -5.17 1.22
N SER A 192 11.29 -3.88 1.50
CA SER A 192 12.48 -3.41 2.21
C SER A 192 12.43 -3.72 3.71
N LYS A 193 13.60 -3.79 4.35
CA LYS A 193 13.69 -3.92 5.82
C LYS A 193 13.02 -2.76 6.53
N GLU A 194 13.10 -1.57 5.95
CA GLU A 194 12.53 -0.36 6.51
C GLU A 194 11.01 -0.38 6.37
N GLY A 195 10.47 -0.64 5.17
CA GLY A 195 9.03 -0.78 4.94
C GLY A 195 8.41 -1.82 5.87
N LYS A 196 9.03 -3.00 6.02
CA LYS A 196 8.58 -4.04 6.97
C LYS A 196 8.55 -3.54 8.41
N ALA A 197 9.60 -2.82 8.84
CA ALA A 197 9.65 -2.28 10.20
C ALA A 197 8.62 -1.18 10.43
N GLN A 198 8.33 -0.36 9.43
CA GLN A 198 7.28 0.67 9.46
C GLN A 198 5.89 0.05 9.56
N VAL A 199 5.59 -0.94 8.71
CA VAL A 199 4.32 -1.66 8.74
C VAL A 199 4.12 -2.35 10.08
N GLU A 200 5.13 -3.07 10.58
CA GLU A 200 5.07 -3.74 11.87
C GLU A 200 4.85 -2.75 13.02
N LEU A 201 5.50 -1.58 12.96
CA LEU A 201 5.28 -0.50 13.93
C LEU A 201 3.82 -0.03 13.92
N ALA A 202 3.26 0.25 12.75
CA ALA A 202 1.87 0.68 12.61
C ALA A 202 0.89 -0.40 13.10
N GLN A 203 1.11 -1.66 12.73
CA GLN A 203 0.31 -2.79 13.21
C GLN A 203 0.33 -2.92 14.73
N LEU A 204 1.51 -2.79 15.36
CA LEU A 204 1.63 -2.86 16.81
C LEU A 204 0.97 -1.66 17.52
N GLN A 205 1.01 -0.46 16.93
CA GLN A 205 0.32 0.71 17.44
C GLN A 205 -1.20 0.53 17.38
N TYR A 206 -1.71 0.08 16.24
CA TYR A 206 -3.12 -0.27 16.05
C TYR A 206 -3.61 -1.35 17.03
N MET A 207 -2.85 -2.44 17.18
CA MET A 207 -3.17 -3.51 18.15
C MET A 207 -3.13 -3.03 19.60
N LYS A 208 -2.15 -2.19 19.96
CA LYS A 208 -2.02 -1.66 21.33
C LYS A 208 -3.24 -0.89 21.79
N GLN A 209 -3.88 -0.12 20.92
CA GLN A 209 -5.13 0.59 21.22
C GLN A 209 -6.28 -0.38 21.48
N ARG A 210 -6.30 -1.52 20.79
CA ARG A 210 -7.35 -2.54 20.87
C ARG A 210 -7.21 -3.51 22.03
N LEU A 211 -6.01 -3.71 22.57
CA LEU A 211 -5.77 -4.53 23.77
C LEU A 211 -6.52 -4.03 25.01
N ARG A 212 -6.78 -2.75 25.16
CA ARG A 212 -7.51 -2.16 26.30
C ARG A 212 -8.92 -2.70 26.48
N GLY A 213 -9.47 -3.35 25.48
CA GLY A 213 -10.83 -3.86 25.51
C GLY A 213 -10.98 -5.36 25.78
N TRP A 214 -9.92 -6.16 25.74
CA TRP A 214 -9.97 -7.62 25.88
C TRP A 214 -10.02 -8.09 27.35
N GLY A 215 -9.64 -7.24 28.29
CA GLY A 215 -9.60 -7.59 29.73
C GLY A 215 -10.94 -7.86 30.38
N GLY A 216 -12.00 -7.26 29.89
CA GLY A 216 -13.35 -7.42 30.46
C GLY A 216 -13.94 -8.82 30.31
N ASN A 217 -13.60 -9.55 29.25
CA ASN A 217 -14.16 -10.88 29.00
C ASN A 217 -13.36 -11.99 29.69
N LEU A 218 -12.03 -11.86 29.75
CA LEU A 218 -11.18 -12.79 30.51
C LEU A 218 -11.39 -12.70 32.03
N SER A 219 -11.69 -11.51 32.54
CA SER A 219 -12.04 -11.30 33.95
C SER A 219 -13.40 -11.93 34.33
N ARG A 220 -14.39 -11.89 33.44
CA ARG A 220 -15.71 -12.54 33.66
C ARG A 220 -15.65 -14.06 33.58
N GLN A 221 -14.77 -14.63 32.75
CA GLN A 221 -14.60 -16.07 32.62
C GLN A 221 -13.80 -16.67 33.81
N ALA A 222 -12.88 -15.87 34.39
CA ALA A 222 -12.12 -16.28 35.59
C ALA A 222 -12.92 -16.07 36.90
N GLY A 223 -13.94 -15.22 36.90
CA GLY A 223 -14.75 -14.87 38.07
C GLY A 223 -15.80 -15.90 38.52
N GLY A 224 -15.97 -17.02 37.80
CA GLY A 224 -17.00 -18.01 38.04
C GLY A 224 -16.72 -19.01 39.17
N ARG A 225 -15.57 -18.96 39.89
CA ARG A 225 -15.26 -19.89 40.98
C ARG A 225 -14.23 -19.35 41.97
N VAL A 226 -14.62 -18.37 42.77
CA VAL A 226 -13.92 -18.15 44.04
C VAL A 226 -14.95 -17.72 45.10
N GLY A 227 -15.63 -18.69 45.61
CA GLY A 227 -16.17 -18.62 46.97
C GLY A 227 -15.28 -19.42 47.83
N ALA A 228 -14.35 -18.80 48.56
CA ALA A 228 -13.95 -19.15 49.94
C ALA A 228 -12.65 -18.42 50.34
N ALA A 229 -12.78 -17.62 51.38
CA ALA A 229 -11.80 -17.29 52.41
C ALA A 229 -10.40 -16.79 52.00
N GLY A 230 -10.15 -15.49 52.19
CA GLY A 230 -8.80 -14.94 52.24
C GLY A 230 -8.77 -13.49 51.77
N GLY A 231 -9.03 -12.53 52.70
CA GLY A 231 -9.02 -11.11 52.43
C GLY A 231 -7.69 -10.61 51.88
N GLY A 232 -7.75 -9.96 50.74
CA GLY A 232 -6.68 -9.18 50.14
C GLY A 232 -7.31 -8.21 49.15
N ILE A 233 -7.60 -6.98 49.61
CA ILE A 233 -8.00 -5.86 48.76
C ILE A 233 -6.81 -5.55 47.85
N GLY A 234 -6.85 -5.99 46.58
CA GLY A 234 -5.84 -5.61 45.58
C GLY A 234 -5.31 -6.74 44.68
N GLY A 235 -5.90 -7.95 44.68
CA GLY A 235 -5.51 -9.02 43.79
C GLY A 235 -5.95 -8.69 42.34
N ARG A 236 -5.00 -8.27 41.47
CA ARG A 236 -5.21 -8.22 40.04
C ARG A 236 -5.58 -9.60 39.53
N GLY A 237 -6.74 -9.75 38.87
CA GLY A 237 -7.14 -11.01 38.28
C GLY A 237 -6.14 -11.54 37.26
N PRO A 238 -6.02 -12.87 37.06
CA PRO A 238 -5.05 -13.45 36.10
C PRO A 238 -5.19 -12.89 34.67
N GLY A 239 -6.35 -12.39 34.28
CA GLY A 239 -6.57 -11.73 33.01
C GLY A 239 -5.93 -10.35 32.91
N GLU A 240 -5.93 -9.56 34.00
CA GLU A 240 -5.27 -8.24 34.01
C GLU A 240 -3.76 -8.37 33.91
N THR A 241 -3.17 -9.35 34.57
CA THR A 241 -1.73 -9.63 34.54
C THR A 241 -1.26 -10.02 33.13
N LYS A 242 -2.05 -10.81 32.41
CA LYS A 242 -1.74 -11.23 31.03
C LYS A 242 -1.76 -10.04 30.09
N ILE A 243 -2.80 -9.20 30.14
CA ILE A 243 -2.91 -8.00 29.30
C ILE A 243 -1.78 -7.00 29.60
N GLU A 244 -1.42 -6.82 30.87
CA GLU A 244 -0.32 -5.93 31.24
C GLU A 244 1.02 -6.45 30.71
N THR A 245 1.23 -7.77 30.75
CA THR A 245 2.42 -8.42 30.19
C THR A 245 2.46 -8.24 28.67
N ASP A 246 1.38 -8.50 27.97
CA ASP A 246 1.28 -8.35 26.50
C ASP A 246 1.48 -6.88 26.09
N ARG A 247 0.90 -5.93 26.82
CA ARG A 247 1.12 -4.50 26.60
C ARG A 247 2.58 -4.11 26.82
N ARG A 248 3.27 -4.68 27.82
CA ARG A 248 4.70 -4.42 28.07
C ARG A 248 5.54 -4.95 26.90
N ARG A 249 5.26 -6.15 26.43
CA ARG A 249 5.95 -6.78 25.29
C ARG A 249 5.78 -5.96 24.01
N ILE A 250 4.55 -5.54 23.69
CA ILE A 250 4.26 -4.67 22.54
C ILE A 250 4.99 -3.34 22.66
N ASN A 251 4.97 -2.68 23.82
CA ASN A 251 5.71 -1.43 24.03
C ASN A 251 7.23 -1.61 23.87
N THR A 252 7.78 -2.73 24.31
CA THR A 252 9.20 -3.06 24.14
C THR A 252 9.52 -3.21 22.64
N LYS A 253 8.67 -3.93 21.89
CA LYS A 253 8.83 -4.13 20.44
C LYS A 253 8.71 -2.82 19.67
N ILE A 254 7.72 -1.98 19.99
CA ILE A 254 7.56 -0.62 19.44
C ILE A 254 8.84 0.21 19.67
N SER A 255 9.38 0.19 20.90
CA SER A 255 10.60 0.95 21.24
C SER A 255 11.84 0.44 20.50
N LYS A 256 11.92 -0.86 20.23
CA LYS A 256 12.99 -1.47 19.42
C LYS A 256 12.87 -1.03 17.97
N LEU A 257 11.70 -1.18 17.35
CA LEU A 257 11.44 -0.78 15.97
C LEU A 257 11.69 0.72 15.74
N ARG A 258 11.23 1.59 16.64
CA ARG A 258 11.52 3.03 16.56
C ARG A 258 13.03 3.34 16.58
N ARG A 259 13.83 2.59 17.34
CA ARG A 259 15.30 2.72 17.35
C ARG A 259 15.91 2.26 16.03
N GLU A 260 15.45 1.15 15.49
CA GLU A 260 15.92 0.62 14.20
C GLU A 260 15.62 1.61 13.06
N LEU A 261 14.38 2.12 12.99
CA LEU A 261 13.97 3.13 12.01
C LEU A 261 14.78 4.43 12.13
N LYS A 262 15.07 4.88 13.38
CA LYS A 262 15.92 6.05 13.60
C LYS A 262 17.35 5.84 13.08
N GLY A 263 17.90 4.63 13.21
CA GLY A 263 19.19 4.28 12.64
C GLY A 263 19.21 4.32 11.12
N MET A 264 18.16 3.77 10.48
CA MET A 264 18.01 3.79 9.02
C MET A 264 17.83 5.21 8.46
N LYS A 265 17.11 6.09 9.20
CA LYS A 265 16.97 7.51 8.86
C LYS A 265 18.32 8.23 8.79
N GLY A 266 19.26 7.91 9.69
CA GLY A 266 20.63 8.45 9.66
C GLY A 266 21.36 8.17 8.35
N THR A 267 21.32 6.95 7.86
CA THR A 267 21.95 6.56 6.59
C THR A 267 21.35 7.31 5.40
N ARG A 268 20.01 7.47 5.36
CA ARG A 268 19.33 8.25 4.30
C ARG A 268 19.69 9.73 4.36
N SER A 269 19.78 10.30 5.57
CA SER A 269 20.19 11.69 5.74
C SER A 269 21.59 11.95 5.17
N THR A 270 22.54 10.99 5.34
CA THR A 270 23.88 11.09 4.74
C THR A 270 23.81 11.05 3.21
N MET A 271 23.06 10.12 2.63
CA MET A 271 22.87 10.04 1.16
C MET A 271 22.21 11.30 0.58
N ARG A 272 21.25 11.90 1.32
CA ARG A 272 20.62 13.18 0.92
C ARG A 272 21.63 14.32 0.96
N GLN A 273 22.46 14.38 2.00
CA GLN A 273 23.49 15.40 2.13
C GLN A 273 24.52 15.30 1.02
N GLU A 274 24.87 14.09 0.58
CA GLU A 274 25.73 13.89 -0.60
C GLU A 274 25.03 14.38 -1.88
N ARG A 275 23.74 14.05 -2.10
CA ARG A 275 22.99 14.58 -3.26
C ARG A 275 22.95 16.10 -3.28
N ARG A 276 22.70 16.74 -2.12
CA ARG A 276 22.73 18.21 -1.99
C ARG A 276 24.12 18.80 -2.26
N ARG A 277 25.19 18.14 -1.81
CA ARG A 277 26.59 18.58 -2.11
C ARG A 277 26.90 18.54 -3.59
N HIS A 278 26.33 17.59 -4.32
CA HIS A 278 26.51 17.48 -5.78
C HIS A 278 25.42 18.24 -6.55
N ALA A 279 24.61 19.06 -5.87
CA ALA A 279 23.53 19.84 -6.47
C ALA A 279 22.63 19.05 -7.44
N ILE A 280 22.39 17.75 -7.17
CA ILE A 280 21.53 16.91 -7.99
C ILE A 280 20.07 17.17 -7.59
N PRO A 281 19.26 17.81 -8.46
CA PRO A 281 17.87 18.08 -8.15
C PRO A 281 17.06 16.81 -7.99
N SER A 282 16.04 16.87 -7.13
CA SER A 282 15.15 15.75 -6.83
C SER A 282 13.70 16.09 -7.15
N VAL A 283 13.05 15.22 -7.89
CA VAL A 283 11.62 15.30 -8.22
C VAL A 283 10.89 14.17 -7.51
N ALA A 284 9.96 14.50 -6.62
CA ALA A 284 9.09 13.52 -6.00
C ALA A 284 7.82 13.32 -6.83
N ILE A 285 7.35 12.07 -6.95
CA ILE A 285 6.08 11.76 -7.58
C ILE A 285 5.12 11.34 -6.49
N ALA A 286 4.12 12.16 -6.21
CA ALA A 286 3.06 11.86 -5.26
C ALA A 286 1.69 11.87 -5.95
N GLY A 287 0.68 11.33 -5.29
CA GLY A 287 -0.67 11.30 -5.82
C GLY A 287 -1.46 10.13 -5.28
N TYR A 288 -2.72 10.07 -5.64
CA TYR A 288 -3.64 9.05 -5.18
C TYR A 288 -3.22 7.64 -5.60
N THR A 289 -3.67 6.61 -4.87
CA THR A 289 -3.44 5.21 -5.28
C THR A 289 -4.02 4.97 -6.67
N ASN A 290 -3.35 4.14 -7.44
CA ASN A 290 -3.73 3.83 -8.83
C ASN A 290 -3.82 5.03 -9.81
N ALA A 291 -3.32 6.22 -9.45
CA ALA A 291 -3.24 7.35 -10.38
C ALA A 291 -2.17 7.15 -11.48
N GLY A 292 -1.38 6.09 -11.40
CA GLY A 292 -0.38 5.73 -12.39
C GLY A 292 1.01 6.32 -12.14
N LYS A 293 1.38 6.59 -10.89
CA LYS A 293 2.70 7.14 -10.49
C LYS A 293 3.87 6.31 -11.00
N SER A 294 3.88 5.03 -10.70
CA SER A 294 4.95 4.09 -11.11
C SER A 294 4.97 3.87 -12.62
N SER A 295 3.81 3.90 -13.28
CA SER A 295 3.71 3.88 -14.75
C SER A 295 4.33 5.13 -15.37
N LEU A 296 4.07 6.28 -14.76
CA LEU A 296 4.62 7.58 -15.20
C LEU A 296 6.14 7.60 -15.02
N LEU A 297 6.64 7.15 -13.85
CA LEU A 297 8.08 7.00 -13.60
C LEU A 297 8.75 6.14 -14.67
N ASN A 298 8.18 4.97 -14.98
CA ASN A 298 8.69 4.08 -16.01
C ASN A 298 8.74 4.75 -17.38
N LYS A 299 7.69 5.48 -17.73
CA LYS A 299 7.58 6.15 -19.04
C LYS A 299 8.58 7.30 -19.19
N ILE A 300 8.81 8.04 -18.10
CA ILE A 300 9.77 9.17 -18.11
C ILE A 300 11.21 8.66 -18.14
N THR A 301 11.53 7.65 -17.34
CA THR A 301 12.92 7.19 -17.13
C THR A 301 13.33 6.03 -18.04
N GLY A 302 12.40 5.41 -18.76
CA GLY A 302 12.64 4.18 -19.52
C GLY A 302 12.92 2.95 -18.65
N ALA A 303 12.69 3.04 -17.32
CA ALA A 303 12.92 1.96 -16.39
C ALA A 303 11.77 0.93 -16.45
N GLY A 304 12.10 -0.35 -16.31
CA GLY A 304 11.10 -1.45 -16.27
C GLY A 304 10.68 -1.78 -14.84
N VAL A 305 10.17 -0.81 -14.06
CA VAL A 305 9.61 -1.11 -12.74
C VAL A 305 8.32 -1.88 -12.92
N LEU A 306 8.11 -2.93 -12.11
CA LEU A 306 6.88 -3.70 -12.13
C LEU A 306 5.70 -2.77 -11.78
N VAL A 307 4.74 -2.69 -12.68
CA VAL A 307 3.49 -1.94 -12.49
C VAL A 307 2.35 -2.95 -12.32
N GLU A 308 1.72 -2.92 -11.17
CA GLU A 308 0.54 -3.72 -10.88
C GLU A 308 -0.69 -2.81 -10.80
N ASN A 309 -1.83 -3.27 -11.32
CA ASN A 309 -3.12 -2.58 -11.19
C ASN A 309 -3.74 -2.82 -9.80
N ALA A 310 -2.95 -2.60 -8.74
CA ALA A 310 -3.35 -2.78 -7.36
C ALA A 310 -3.16 -1.47 -6.60
N LEU A 311 -4.02 -1.22 -5.61
CA LEU A 311 -3.83 -0.09 -4.71
C LEU A 311 -2.58 -0.34 -3.86
N PHE A 312 -1.80 0.71 -3.60
CA PHE A 312 -0.53 0.61 -2.84
C PHE A 312 0.52 -0.36 -3.44
N ALA A 313 0.55 -0.50 -4.77
CA ALA A 313 1.56 -1.32 -5.46
C ALA A 313 3.00 -0.90 -5.13
N THR A 314 3.22 0.40 -4.85
CA THR A 314 4.49 0.95 -4.37
C THR A 314 4.36 1.38 -2.92
N LEU A 315 5.08 0.70 -2.02
CA LEU A 315 5.21 1.07 -0.61
C LEU A 315 6.60 1.60 -0.30
N ASP A 316 7.62 0.98 -0.86
CA ASP A 316 9.01 1.39 -0.72
C ASP A 316 9.37 2.44 -1.79
N PRO A 317 9.93 3.61 -1.43
CA PRO A 317 10.31 4.62 -2.41
C PRO A 317 11.32 4.09 -3.40
N THR A 318 11.09 4.36 -4.67
CA THR A 318 12.01 3.98 -5.73
C THR A 318 12.58 5.21 -6.40
N THR A 319 13.90 5.46 -6.22
CA THR A 319 14.60 6.59 -6.84
C THR A 319 15.30 6.16 -8.14
N ARG A 320 15.13 6.94 -9.19
CA ARG A 320 15.76 6.75 -10.52
C ARG A 320 16.46 8.01 -10.95
N ARG A 321 17.67 7.86 -11.51
CA ARG A 321 18.42 8.95 -12.14
C ARG A 321 18.01 9.09 -13.60
N THR A 322 17.95 10.31 -14.05
CA THR A 322 17.72 10.65 -15.46
C THR A 322 18.54 11.91 -15.79
N THR A 323 18.59 12.26 -17.05
CA THR A 323 19.32 13.44 -17.54
C THR A 323 18.36 14.38 -18.24
N THR A 324 18.59 15.68 -18.07
CA THR A 324 17.92 16.74 -18.83
C THR A 324 18.44 16.75 -20.27
N SER A 325 17.78 17.52 -21.10
CA SER A 325 18.19 17.72 -22.50
C SER A 325 19.58 18.37 -22.64
N ASP A 326 20.00 19.16 -21.66
CA ASP A 326 21.31 19.81 -21.56
C ASP A 326 22.37 18.95 -20.81
N GLY A 327 22.04 17.72 -20.41
CA GLY A 327 22.97 16.75 -19.83
C GLY A 327 23.04 16.73 -18.30
N ARG A 328 22.37 17.65 -17.59
CA ARG A 328 22.33 17.66 -16.12
C ARG A 328 21.64 16.41 -15.59
N VAL A 329 22.16 15.87 -14.48
CA VAL A 329 21.58 14.72 -13.80
C VAL A 329 20.55 15.19 -12.77
N TYR A 330 19.40 14.56 -12.73
CA TYR A 330 18.40 14.73 -11.69
C TYR A 330 17.75 13.40 -11.33
N THR A 331 16.98 13.38 -10.24
CA THR A 331 16.39 12.14 -9.74
C THR A 331 14.88 12.23 -9.68
N PHE A 332 14.19 11.14 -10.05
CA PHE A 332 12.79 10.91 -9.75
C PHE A 332 12.64 9.92 -8.61
N THR A 333 11.77 10.22 -7.67
CA THR A 333 11.42 9.30 -6.58
C THR A 333 9.92 9.03 -6.59
N ASP A 334 9.53 7.76 -6.84
CA ASP A 334 8.14 7.30 -6.67
C ASP A 334 7.85 7.12 -5.19
N THR A 335 6.66 7.50 -4.76
CA THR A 335 6.24 7.43 -3.37
C THR A 335 5.00 6.56 -3.17
N VAL A 336 4.65 6.33 -1.92
CA VAL A 336 3.42 5.63 -1.55
C VAL A 336 2.20 6.37 -2.08
N GLY A 337 1.22 5.63 -2.60
CA GLY A 337 -0.05 6.21 -3.00
C GLY A 337 -0.88 6.66 -1.80
N PHE A 338 -1.61 7.75 -1.96
CA PHE A 338 -2.55 8.22 -0.96
C PHE A 338 -3.96 7.64 -1.21
N VAL A 339 -4.75 7.59 -0.15
CA VAL A 339 -6.17 7.22 -0.17
C VAL A 339 -6.95 8.22 0.66
N ARG A 340 -8.27 8.25 0.46
CA ARG A 340 -9.18 9.05 1.29
C ARG A 340 -9.11 8.55 2.75
N HIS A 341 -9.04 9.47 3.69
CA HIS A 341 -8.98 9.17 5.14
C HIS A 341 -7.82 8.23 5.54
N LEU A 342 -6.58 8.57 5.13
CA LEU A 342 -5.41 7.85 5.61
C LEU A 342 -5.28 8.04 7.13
N PRO A 343 -5.32 6.97 7.96
CA PRO A 343 -5.22 7.10 9.41
C PRO A 343 -3.90 7.75 9.86
N HIS A 344 -3.97 8.64 10.85
CA HIS A 344 -2.78 9.33 11.38
C HIS A 344 -1.68 8.37 11.85
N ASP A 345 -2.03 7.25 12.46
CA ASP A 345 -1.08 6.22 12.90
C ASP A 345 -0.26 5.68 11.73
N ILE A 346 -0.88 5.56 10.54
CA ILE A 346 -0.21 5.14 9.30
C ILE A 346 0.68 6.26 8.78
N VAL A 347 0.19 7.50 8.73
CA VAL A 347 1.00 8.67 8.31
C VAL A 347 2.23 8.79 9.20
N GLU A 348 2.10 8.65 10.53
CA GLU A 348 3.23 8.69 11.48
C GLU A 348 4.24 7.57 11.21
N ALA A 349 3.77 6.33 10.97
CA ALA A 349 4.64 5.19 10.71
C ALA A 349 5.43 5.36 9.40
N PHE A 350 4.81 5.92 8.37
CA PHE A 350 5.42 6.16 7.06
C PHE A 350 6.02 7.56 6.89
N ARG A 351 6.01 8.37 7.93
CA ARG A 351 6.53 9.75 7.90
C ARG A 351 7.93 9.84 7.31
N SER A 352 8.81 8.91 7.65
CA SER A 352 10.18 8.91 7.12
C SER A 352 10.27 8.61 5.61
N THR A 353 9.31 7.88 5.06
CA THR A 353 9.18 7.66 3.60
C THR A 353 8.57 8.88 2.93
N LEU A 354 7.60 9.52 3.58
CA LEU A 354 6.94 10.72 3.08
C LEU A 354 7.83 11.98 3.20
N GLU A 355 8.82 11.99 4.10
CA GLU A 355 9.86 13.05 4.18
C GLU A 355 10.67 13.18 2.87
N GLU A 356 10.73 12.15 2.02
CA GLU A 356 11.35 12.28 0.67
C GLU A 356 10.58 13.26 -0.23
N VAL A 357 9.28 13.43 -0.01
CA VAL A 357 8.45 14.42 -0.72
C VAL A 357 8.76 15.83 -0.20
N ALA A 358 8.84 16.00 1.12
CA ALA A 358 9.11 17.29 1.75
C ALA A 358 10.54 17.81 1.46
N ASP A 359 11.47 16.91 1.19
CA ASP A 359 12.87 17.22 0.85
C ASP A 359 13.11 17.38 -0.66
N ALA A 360 12.09 17.21 -1.51
CA ALA A 360 12.21 17.33 -2.97
C ALA A 360 12.23 18.79 -3.42
N ASP A 361 12.91 19.05 -4.55
CA ASP A 361 12.95 20.37 -5.17
C ASP A 361 11.70 20.65 -6.03
N LEU A 362 11.03 19.59 -6.49
CA LEU A 362 9.81 19.65 -7.29
C LEU A 362 8.91 18.46 -6.97
N LEU A 363 7.62 18.69 -6.89
CA LEU A 363 6.59 17.68 -6.71
C LEU A 363 5.77 17.50 -8.00
N LEU A 364 5.72 16.28 -8.53
CA LEU A 364 4.73 15.87 -9.52
C LEU A 364 3.53 15.26 -8.80
N HIS A 365 2.46 16.00 -8.72
CA HIS A 365 1.20 15.53 -8.16
C HIS A 365 0.38 14.84 -9.26
N VAL A 366 0.40 13.52 -9.28
CA VAL A 366 -0.29 12.71 -10.29
C VAL A 366 -1.73 12.47 -9.89
N VAL A 367 -2.64 12.85 -10.76
CA VAL A 367 -4.10 12.77 -10.61
C VAL A 367 -4.67 11.85 -11.67
N ASP A 368 -5.61 11.00 -11.31
CA ASP A 368 -6.34 10.16 -12.26
C ASP A 368 -7.44 10.98 -12.95
N GLY A 369 -7.21 11.34 -14.22
CA GLY A 369 -8.17 12.11 -15.01
C GLY A 369 -9.45 11.36 -15.38
N SER A 370 -9.47 10.04 -15.25
CA SER A 370 -10.64 9.20 -15.50
C SER A 370 -11.53 8.97 -14.27
N HIS A 371 -11.09 9.47 -13.09
CA HIS A 371 -11.85 9.32 -11.85
C HIS A 371 -13.09 10.23 -11.84
N ALA A 372 -14.17 9.79 -11.18
CA ALA A 372 -15.41 10.56 -11.09
C ALA A 372 -15.22 11.92 -10.40
N ASP A 373 -14.36 11.98 -9.38
CA ASP A 373 -14.04 13.22 -8.65
C ASP A 373 -12.51 13.40 -8.49
N PRO A 374 -11.83 13.94 -9.50
CA PRO A 374 -10.40 14.23 -9.42
C PRO A 374 -10.05 15.35 -8.43
N PHE A 375 -10.99 16.29 -8.18
CA PHE A 375 -10.76 17.37 -7.22
C PHE A 375 -10.65 16.88 -5.79
N ALA A 376 -11.52 15.95 -5.38
CA ALA A 376 -11.43 15.34 -4.06
C ALA A 376 -10.11 14.60 -3.87
N GLN A 377 -9.58 13.94 -4.92
CA GLN A 377 -8.26 13.32 -4.88
C GLN A 377 -7.15 14.34 -4.68
N ILE A 378 -7.17 15.47 -5.41
CA ILE A 378 -6.21 16.56 -5.24
C ILE A 378 -6.22 17.09 -3.80
N GLN A 379 -7.40 17.35 -3.24
CA GLN A 379 -7.55 17.86 -1.88
C GLN A 379 -7.03 16.86 -0.84
N ALA A 380 -7.40 15.59 -0.95
CA ALA A 380 -6.95 14.54 -0.03
C ALA A 380 -5.40 14.41 -0.01
N VAL A 381 -4.76 14.51 -1.17
CA VAL A 381 -3.29 14.48 -1.27
C VAL A 381 -2.69 15.73 -0.65
N ARG A 382 -3.22 16.93 -0.94
CA ARG A 382 -2.74 18.19 -0.38
C ARG A 382 -2.89 18.26 1.14
N GLU A 383 -3.94 17.67 1.72
CA GLU A 383 -4.09 17.56 3.18
C GLU A 383 -2.93 16.77 3.80
N VAL A 384 -2.60 15.61 3.23
CA VAL A 384 -1.47 14.81 3.71
C VAL A 384 -0.13 15.52 3.48
N LEU A 385 0.06 16.20 2.33
CA LEU A 385 1.26 17.00 2.05
C LEU A 385 1.45 18.11 3.10
N ASN A 386 0.37 18.77 3.51
CA ASN A 386 0.40 19.75 4.60
C ASN A 386 0.81 19.11 5.94
N GLU A 387 0.25 17.94 6.26
CA GLU A 387 0.55 17.22 7.52
C GLU A 387 2.01 16.81 7.63
N ILE A 388 2.65 16.46 6.52
CA ILE A 388 4.07 16.06 6.49
C ILE A 388 5.03 17.25 6.32
N GLY A 389 4.52 18.48 6.15
CA GLY A 389 5.32 19.70 5.96
C GLY A 389 5.88 19.86 4.56
N ALA A 390 5.20 19.32 3.53
CA ALA A 390 5.58 19.41 2.12
C ALA A 390 4.77 20.48 1.35
N ALA A 391 4.02 21.33 2.03
CA ALA A 391 3.15 22.33 1.42
C ALA A 391 3.90 23.39 0.59
N ASP A 392 5.14 23.69 0.96
CA ASP A 392 5.97 24.72 0.31
C ASP A 392 6.76 24.18 -0.90
N VAL A 393 6.73 22.87 -1.16
CA VAL A 393 7.41 22.28 -2.32
C VAL A 393 6.68 22.71 -3.60
N PRO A 394 7.39 23.25 -4.62
CA PRO A 394 6.78 23.60 -5.89
C PRO A 394 6.05 22.41 -6.51
N GLU A 395 4.76 22.57 -6.86
CA GLU A 395 3.89 21.51 -7.33
C GLU A 395 3.56 21.69 -8.81
N ILE A 396 3.63 20.60 -9.58
CA ILE A 396 3.05 20.47 -10.92
C ILE A 396 1.97 19.40 -10.87
N ILE A 397 0.73 19.76 -11.19
CA ILE A 397 -0.36 18.78 -11.31
C ILE A 397 -0.26 18.08 -12.66
N VAL A 398 -0.19 16.74 -12.60
CA VAL A 398 -0.11 15.86 -13.77
C VAL A 398 -1.39 15.05 -13.87
N ILE A 399 -2.29 15.44 -14.77
CA ILE A 399 -3.53 14.71 -15.02
C ILE A 399 -3.21 13.53 -15.93
N ASN A 400 -3.12 12.35 -15.35
CA ASN A 400 -2.80 11.12 -16.05
C ASN A 400 -4.05 10.38 -16.53
N LYS A 401 -3.87 9.34 -17.33
CA LYS A 401 -4.93 8.55 -17.97
C LYS A 401 -5.79 9.36 -18.94
N ALA A 402 -5.20 10.31 -19.64
CA ALA A 402 -5.88 11.12 -20.67
C ALA A 402 -6.62 10.28 -21.72
N ASP A 403 -6.12 9.07 -21.98
CA ASP A 403 -6.70 8.11 -22.91
C ASP A 403 -8.06 7.52 -22.44
N LEU A 404 -8.41 7.68 -21.17
CA LEU A 404 -9.67 7.23 -20.56
C LEU A 404 -10.53 8.41 -20.07
N ALA A 405 -9.95 9.60 -19.96
CA ALA A 405 -10.62 10.77 -19.40
C ALA A 405 -11.54 11.45 -20.41
N ASP A 406 -12.68 11.97 -19.95
CA ASP A 406 -13.51 12.87 -20.74
C ASP A 406 -12.87 14.27 -20.76
N PRO A 407 -12.52 14.81 -21.94
CA PRO A 407 -11.94 16.16 -22.06
C PRO A 407 -12.82 17.26 -21.44
N MET A 408 -14.15 17.10 -21.44
CA MET A 408 -15.06 18.07 -20.84
C MET A 408 -14.98 18.05 -19.31
N ALA A 409 -14.78 16.86 -18.70
CA ALA A 409 -14.59 16.72 -17.26
C ALA A 409 -13.26 17.31 -16.76
N LEU A 410 -12.24 17.40 -17.63
CA LEU A 410 -10.95 17.99 -17.29
C LEU A 410 -10.92 19.52 -17.33
N ALA A 411 -11.82 20.17 -18.06
CA ALA A 411 -11.83 21.62 -18.24
C ALA A 411 -11.88 22.41 -16.92
N PRO A 412 -12.69 22.05 -15.90
CA PRO A 412 -12.70 22.75 -14.62
C PRO A 412 -11.36 22.63 -13.87
N ILE A 413 -10.67 21.49 -13.99
CA ILE A 413 -9.36 21.27 -13.35
C ILE A 413 -8.32 22.19 -13.99
N LEU A 414 -8.24 22.20 -15.33
CA LEU A 414 -7.31 23.02 -16.08
C LEU A 414 -7.55 24.52 -15.89
N HIS A 415 -8.79 24.92 -15.63
CA HIS A 415 -9.12 26.30 -15.30
C HIS A 415 -8.61 26.73 -13.91
N ARG A 416 -8.72 25.85 -12.92
CA ARG A 416 -8.26 26.10 -11.54
C ARG A 416 -6.75 25.99 -11.39
N GLU A 417 -6.15 25.06 -12.15
CA GLU A 417 -4.73 24.71 -12.08
C GLU A 417 -4.07 24.96 -13.46
N PRO A 418 -3.76 26.23 -13.79
CA PRO A 418 -3.27 26.60 -15.13
C PRO A 418 -1.94 25.96 -15.53
N ARG A 419 -1.16 25.48 -14.52
CA ARG A 419 0.09 24.75 -14.72
C ARG A 419 -0.11 23.24 -14.83
N ALA A 420 -1.35 22.74 -14.74
CA ALA A 420 -1.61 21.33 -14.89
C ALA A 420 -1.32 20.86 -16.32
N ILE A 421 -0.74 19.68 -16.43
CA ILE A 421 -0.44 19.04 -17.70
C ILE A 421 -1.21 17.73 -17.83
N VAL A 422 -1.80 17.52 -19.01
CA VAL A 422 -2.55 16.29 -19.31
C VAL A 422 -1.63 15.32 -20.02
N VAL A 423 -1.57 14.08 -19.52
CA VAL A 423 -0.69 13.03 -20.02
C VAL A 423 -1.38 11.67 -20.04
N SER A 424 -0.86 10.75 -20.81
CA SER A 424 -1.15 9.33 -20.68
C SER A 424 0.15 8.54 -20.56
N ALA A 425 0.41 8.01 -19.36
CA ALA A 425 1.55 7.14 -19.15
C ALA A 425 1.47 5.85 -20.00
N ARG A 426 0.26 5.43 -20.38
CA ARG A 426 0.02 4.26 -21.23
C ARG A 426 0.41 4.53 -22.68
N THR A 427 -0.12 5.58 -23.30
CA THR A 427 0.13 5.89 -24.72
C THR A 427 1.43 6.66 -24.93
N GLY A 428 1.88 7.45 -23.95
CA GLY A 428 3.02 8.36 -24.03
C GLY A 428 2.62 9.78 -24.41
N GLU A 429 1.35 10.06 -24.60
CA GLU A 429 0.85 11.38 -24.89
C GLU A 429 1.21 12.38 -23.78
N GLY A 430 1.68 13.57 -24.16
CA GLY A 430 2.04 14.64 -23.23
C GLY A 430 3.33 14.45 -22.45
N ILE A 431 3.99 13.30 -22.52
CA ILE A 431 5.20 12.98 -21.71
C ILE A 431 6.38 13.90 -22.06
N ASP A 432 6.61 14.22 -23.32
CA ASP A 432 7.72 15.10 -23.73
C ASP A 432 7.49 16.54 -23.23
N LYS A 433 6.24 17.02 -23.27
CA LYS A 433 5.86 18.31 -22.68
C LYS A 433 6.07 18.32 -21.17
N LEU A 434 5.72 17.22 -20.48
CA LEU A 434 5.95 17.07 -19.05
C LEU A 434 7.44 17.12 -18.73
N LYS A 435 8.28 16.41 -19.50
CA LYS A 435 9.75 16.44 -19.32
C LYS A 435 10.28 17.86 -19.44
N SER A 436 9.92 18.57 -20.50
CA SER A 436 10.34 19.97 -20.72
C SER A 436 9.89 20.90 -19.58
N LEU A 437 8.65 20.70 -19.07
CA LEU A 437 8.13 21.51 -17.95
C LEU A 437 8.89 21.22 -16.66
N VAL A 438 9.21 19.95 -16.38
CA VAL A 438 10.03 19.54 -15.24
C VAL A 438 11.42 20.17 -15.33
N GLU A 439 12.09 20.03 -16.47
CA GLU A 439 13.44 20.59 -16.70
C GLU A 439 13.47 22.12 -16.49
N ALA A 440 12.45 22.83 -16.96
CA ALA A 440 12.32 24.27 -16.76
C ALA A 440 12.01 24.70 -15.32
N SER A 441 11.39 23.79 -14.54
CA SER A 441 10.98 24.04 -13.15
C SER A 441 12.05 23.63 -12.11
N LEU A 442 13.04 22.83 -12.53
CA LEU A 442 14.14 22.45 -11.65
C LEU A 442 15.05 23.64 -11.32
N PRO A 443 15.66 23.66 -10.11
CA PRO A 443 16.67 24.65 -9.79
C PRO A 443 17.75 24.71 -10.86
N GLN A 444 18.02 25.93 -11.35
CA GLN A 444 19.08 26.14 -12.32
C GLN A 444 20.35 26.60 -11.62
N PRO A 445 21.52 26.20 -12.10
CA PRO A 445 22.78 26.70 -11.58
C PRO A 445 22.88 28.22 -11.78
N ASP A 446 23.20 28.96 -10.69
CA ASP A 446 23.12 30.43 -10.68
C ASP A 446 24.43 31.11 -11.11
N VAL A 447 25.59 30.43 -11.03
CA VAL A 447 26.89 31.04 -11.26
C VAL A 447 27.33 30.81 -12.71
N ALA A 448 27.28 31.85 -13.52
CA ALA A 448 27.81 31.82 -14.87
C ALA A 448 29.34 31.98 -14.87
N LEU A 449 30.05 31.08 -15.50
CA LEU A 449 31.51 31.05 -15.60
C LEU A 449 31.95 30.87 -17.04
N ASP A 450 33.03 31.57 -17.41
CA ASP A 450 33.81 31.35 -18.63
C ASP A 450 35.17 30.76 -18.19
N LEU A 451 35.45 29.55 -18.58
CA LEU A 451 36.52 28.73 -18.06
C LEU A 451 37.47 28.29 -19.21
N LEU A 452 38.75 28.23 -18.93
CA LEU A 452 39.71 27.57 -19.79
C LEU A 452 40.34 26.41 -19.00
N LEU A 453 39.92 25.21 -19.33
CA LEU A 453 40.34 23.98 -18.65
C LEU A 453 41.45 23.29 -19.42
N PRO A 454 42.61 23.02 -18.78
CA PRO A 454 43.64 22.21 -19.40
C PRO A 454 43.13 20.83 -19.79
N TYR A 455 43.62 20.25 -20.85
CA TYR A 455 43.21 18.91 -21.32
C TYR A 455 43.39 17.81 -20.29
N GLU A 456 44.33 17.97 -19.35
CA GLU A 456 44.55 17.06 -18.23
C GLU A 456 43.41 17.03 -17.21
N ARG A 457 42.56 18.06 -17.21
CA ARG A 457 41.42 18.24 -16.29
C ARG A 457 40.07 17.93 -16.97
N GLY A 458 40.04 16.87 -17.78
CA GLY A 458 38.83 16.35 -18.35
C GLY A 458 37.80 15.89 -17.30
N ASP A 459 38.24 15.61 -16.07
CA ASP A 459 37.40 15.35 -14.91
C ASP A 459 36.48 16.53 -14.59
N LEU A 460 36.97 17.75 -14.65
CA LEU A 460 36.21 18.96 -14.41
C LEU A 460 35.17 19.22 -15.53
N VAL A 461 35.54 18.96 -16.80
CA VAL A 461 34.61 19.06 -17.93
C VAL A 461 33.45 18.10 -17.73
N SER A 462 33.69 16.85 -17.31
CA SER A 462 32.67 15.85 -17.04
C SER A 462 31.78 16.27 -15.84
N ARG A 463 32.35 16.87 -14.79
CA ARG A 463 31.58 17.38 -13.64
C ARG A 463 30.71 18.55 -14.05
N ILE A 464 31.21 19.48 -14.85
CA ILE A 464 30.42 20.63 -15.34
C ILE A 464 29.21 20.12 -16.16
N HIS A 465 29.37 19.08 -17.00
CA HIS A 465 28.25 18.50 -17.73
C HIS A 465 27.23 17.79 -16.84
N SER A 466 27.66 17.16 -15.73
CA SER A 466 26.76 16.41 -14.85
C SER A 466 26.10 17.26 -13.76
N GLU A 467 26.77 18.31 -13.29
CA GLU A 467 26.37 19.14 -12.14
C GLU A 467 25.99 20.56 -12.55
N GLY A 468 26.21 20.97 -13.81
CA GLY A 468 25.96 22.30 -14.36
C GLY A 468 25.27 22.27 -15.72
N SER A 469 25.02 23.46 -16.27
CA SER A 469 24.54 23.64 -17.65
C SER A 469 25.66 24.22 -18.50
N VAL A 470 26.00 23.55 -19.59
CA VAL A 470 27.01 24.01 -20.55
C VAL A 470 26.33 24.79 -21.66
N ASP A 471 26.63 26.09 -21.76
CA ASP A 471 26.11 26.95 -22.82
C ASP A 471 26.96 26.82 -24.07
N GLN A 472 28.31 26.76 -23.95
CA GLN A 472 29.23 26.64 -25.09
C GLN A 472 30.48 25.84 -24.66
N LEU A 473 30.97 25.00 -25.55
CA LEU A 473 32.22 24.24 -25.39
C LEU A 473 33.05 24.34 -26.69
N GLU A 474 34.29 24.79 -26.56
CA GLU A 474 35.25 24.90 -27.64
C GLU A 474 36.59 24.32 -27.26
N HIS A 475 37.20 23.56 -28.16
CA HIS A 475 38.56 23.09 -28.00
C HIS A 475 39.56 24.07 -28.64
N THR A 476 40.40 24.65 -27.81
CA THR A 476 41.45 25.62 -28.21
C THR A 476 42.85 25.02 -28.11
N ALA A 477 43.88 25.67 -28.60
CA ALA A 477 45.26 25.17 -28.50
C ALA A 477 45.73 25.03 -27.02
N ASP A 478 45.18 25.85 -26.13
CA ASP A 478 45.63 25.92 -24.72
C ASP A 478 44.73 25.08 -23.77
N GLY A 479 43.66 24.47 -24.27
CA GLY A 479 42.72 23.67 -23.47
C GLY A 479 41.29 23.72 -23.99
N THR A 480 40.35 23.26 -23.18
CA THR A 480 38.93 23.31 -23.46
C THR A 480 38.30 24.55 -22.84
N ARG A 481 37.80 25.49 -23.65
CA ARG A 481 37.03 26.63 -23.19
C ARG A 481 35.60 26.23 -22.99
N VAL A 482 35.06 26.49 -21.79
CA VAL A 482 33.70 26.12 -21.43
C VAL A 482 32.99 27.35 -20.84
N THR A 483 31.91 27.79 -21.49
CA THR A 483 30.98 28.72 -20.90
C THR A 483 29.83 27.92 -20.29
N ALA A 484 29.69 27.99 -18.97
CA ALA A 484 28.74 27.17 -18.25
C ALA A 484 28.14 27.91 -17.06
N ARG A 485 26.98 27.44 -16.63
CA ARG A 485 26.38 27.82 -15.35
C ARG A 485 26.55 26.66 -14.38
N VAL A 486 27.09 26.93 -13.21
CA VAL A 486 27.37 25.92 -12.20
C VAL A 486 26.84 26.35 -10.83
N HIS A 487 26.64 25.37 -9.96
CA HIS A 487 26.28 25.63 -8.57
C HIS A 487 27.46 26.32 -7.82
N PRO A 488 27.21 27.17 -6.80
CA PRO A 488 28.24 27.86 -6.05
C PRO A 488 29.35 26.95 -5.50
N ASP A 489 29.00 25.74 -5.08
CA ASP A 489 29.98 24.77 -4.55
C ASP A 489 31.01 24.34 -5.62
N LEU A 490 30.52 24.06 -6.85
CA LEU A 490 31.39 23.71 -7.98
C LEU A 490 32.16 24.94 -8.49
N ALA A 491 31.53 26.13 -8.44
CA ALA A 491 32.17 27.38 -8.83
C ALA A 491 33.45 27.65 -8.04
N GLY A 492 33.47 27.30 -6.73
CA GLY A 492 34.66 27.38 -5.89
C GLY A 492 35.87 26.55 -6.43
N ASP A 493 35.59 25.32 -6.85
CA ASP A 493 36.61 24.42 -7.44
C ASP A 493 37.09 24.90 -8.82
N LEU A 494 36.26 25.64 -9.55
CA LEU A 494 36.53 26.12 -10.91
C LEU A 494 37.16 27.51 -10.98
N THR A 495 37.15 28.26 -9.86
CA THR A 495 37.74 29.62 -9.79
C THR A 495 39.17 29.75 -10.36
N PRO A 496 40.10 28.77 -10.14
CA PRO A 496 41.43 28.85 -10.67
C PRO A 496 41.52 28.83 -12.22
N TYR A 497 40.45 28.38 -12.89
CA TYR A 497 40.40 28.21 -14.34
C TYR A 497 39.52 29.27 -15.04
N GLN A 498 39.04 30.25 -14.29
CA GLN A 498 38.21 31.31 -14.83
C GLN A 498 39.01 32.24 -15.73
N VAL A 499 38.49 32.44 -16.93
CA VAL A 499 39.06 33.41 -17.86
C VAL A 499 38.72 34.82 -17.36
N ALA A 500 39.73 35.63 -17.04
CA ALA A 500 39.50 37.02 -16.65
C ALA A 500 38.77 37.73 -17.79
N THR A 501 37.52 38.09 -17.54
CA THR A 501 36.74 38.93 -18.47
C THR A 501 37.50 40.24 -18.59
N ALA A 502 38.10 40.51 -19.73
CA ALA A 502 38.61 41.81 -20.03
C ALA A 502 37.43 42.79 -20.06
N GLN A 503 37.42 43.72 -19.08
CA GLN A 503 36.44 44.81 -19.00
C GLN A 503 36.56 45.74 -20.23
#